data_b6889ea7690baa2cca7675bc402a5748
#
_entry.id   b6889ea7690baa2cca7675bc402a5748
#
_cell.length_a   1.000
_cell.length_b   1.000
_cell.length_c   1.000
_cell.angle_alpha   90.00
_cell.angle_beta   90.00
_cell.angle_gamma   90.00
#
_symmetry.space_group_name_H-M   'P 1'
#
loop_
_entity.id
_entity.type
_entity.pdbx_description
1 polymer ?
#
loop_
_entity_poly.entity_id
_entity_poly.type
_entity_poly.pdbx_seq_one_letter_code
_entity_poly.pdbx_strand_id
1 'polypeptide(L)'
;EHEGWLASLRNNPHTRIWAILFKGKIQGAVSLTAIDLKHKTADWAFYLSPETQGKGVGGIVEFKLLELAFGEMGLEKLNCEVLVTNPQVIKMHEKFGFRLEGTRRANILKDGLRRDVALLGVQAHEWQEARSRFTRLYGTQ
;
A
#
# COMPACT_ATOMS: atom_id res chain seq x y z
N GLU A 1 -15.95 11.80 -8.63
CA GLU A 1 -15.48 11.56 -8.92
C GLU A 1 -14.45 11.23 -8.68
N HIS A 2 -14.24 11.11 -8.24
CA HIS A 2 -13.25 10.78 -8.16
C HIS A 2 -12.80 9.56 -8.72
N GLU A 3 -13.46 9.10 -9.38
CA GLU A 3 -12.94 8.20 -10.31
C GLU A 3 -11.68 8.77 -10.81
N GLY A 4 -10.71 8.13 -11.12
CA GLY A 4 -9.48 8.75 -11.51
C GLY A 4 -8.43 8.79 -10.42
N TRP A 5 -8.76 8.28 -9.25
CA TRP A 5 -7.74 8.16 -8.22
C TRP A 5 -6.57 7.30 -8.67
N LEU A 6 -6.86 6.20 -9.40
CA LEU A 6 -5.83 5.29 -9.85
C LEU A 6 -5.98 5.04 -11.35
N ALA A 7 -4.97 5.38 -12.12
CA ALA A 7 -4.94 5.16 -13.56
C ALA A 7 -3.89 4.09 -13.88
N SER A 8 -4.32 3.02 -14.55
CA SER A 8 -3.42 1.89 -14.82
C SER A 8 -2.27 2.29 -15.74
N LEU A 9 -1.06 1.99 -15.32
CA LEU A 9 0.16 2.25 -16.09
C LEU A 9 0.77 0.98 -16.64
N ARG A 10 0.70 -0.11 -15.89
CA ARG A 10 1.26 -1.38 -16.30
C ARG A 10 0.41 -2.50 -15.77
N ASN A 11 0.15 -3.47 -16.63
CA ASN A 11 -0.69 -4.59 -16.26
C ASN A 11 -0.16 -5.84 -16.96
N ASN A 12 0.57 -6.67 -16.21
CA ASN A 12 1.01 -7.97 -16.69
C ASN A 12 0.78 -8.97 -15.56
N PRO A 13 1.02 -10.29 -15.79
CA PRO A 13 0.66 -11.29 -14.77
C PRO A 13 1.33 -11.12 -13.42
N HIS A 14 2.48 -10.47 -13.37
CA HIS A 14 3.25 -10.38 -12.12
C HIS A 14 3.37 -8.98 -11.56
N THR A 15 2.96 -7.96 -12.32
CA THR A 15 3.15 -6.57 -11.90
C THR A 15 1.98 -5.72 -12.39
N ARG A 16 1.46 -4.89 -11.50
CA ARG A 16 0.46 -3.89 -11.86
C ARG A 16 0.85 -2.57 -11.21
N ILE A 17 0.84 -1.50 -11.99
CA ILE A 17 1.21 -0.18 -11.52
C ILE A 17 0.13 0.81 -11.92
N TRP A 18 -0.23 1.67 -10.99
CA TRP A 18 -1.22 2.74 -11.22
C TRP A 18 -0.61 4.07 -10.86
N ALA A 19 -0.94 5.09 -11.66
CA ALA A 19 -0.66 6.47 -11.27
C ALA A 19 -1.71 6.90 -10.26
N ILE A 20 -1.29 7.66 -9.25
CA ILE A 20 -2.21 8.23 -8.28
C ILE A 20 -2.58 9.62 -8.75
N LEU A 21 -3.88 9.84 -8.97
CA LEU A 21 -4.39 11.13 -9.43
C LEU A 21 -5.07 11.85 -8.27
N PHE A 22 -4.70 13.12 -8.11
CA PHE A 22 -5.29 13.95 -7.08
C PHE A 22 -5.50 15.33 -7.67
N LYS A 23 -6.74 15.78 -7.70
CA LYS A 23 -7.12 17.07 -8.29
C LYS A 23 -6.66 17.19 -9.74
N GLY A 24 -6.79 16.09 -10.49
CA GLY A 24 -6.48 16.06 -11.92
C GLY A 24 -5.02 15.96 -12.28
N LYS A 25 -4.14 15.81 -11.30
CA LYS A 25 -2.70 15.72 -11.55
C LYS A 25 -2.15 14.42 -11.01
N ILE A 26 -1.10 13.90 -11.66
CA ILE A 26 -0.39 12.73 -11.17
C ILE A 26 0.46 13.15 -9.98
N GLN A 27 0.18 12.55 -8.83
CA GLN A 27 0.85 12.89 -7.58
C GLN A 27 1.65 11.73 -7.01
N GLY A 28 1.73 10.62 -7.72
CA GLY A 28 2.49 9.49 -7.26
C GLY A 28 2.12 8.23 -8.01
N ALA A 29 2.51 7.11 -7.45
CA ALA A 29 2.23 5.80 -8.04
C ALA A 29 2.04 4.77 -6.95
N VAL A 30 1.26 3.74 -7.24
CA VAL A 30 1.10 2.59 -6.37
C VAL A 30 1.30 1.35 -7.22
N SER A 31 1.94 0.34 -6.64
CA SER A 31 2.26 -0.87 -7.38
C SER A 31 1.94 -2.12 -6.57
N LEU A 32 1.60 -3.18 -7.32
CA LEU A 32 1.61 -4.55 -6.84
C LEU A 32 2.66 -5.26 -7.65
N THR A 33 3.61 -5.91 -6.97
CA THR A 33 4.68 -6.66 -7.62
C THR A 33 4.72 -8.05 -7.04
N ALA A 34 5.51 -8.92 -7.69
CA ALA A 34 5.61 -10.31 -7.26
C ALA A 34 4.24 -10.97 -7.08
N ILE A 35 3.31 -10.62 -7.94
CA ILE A 35 1.96 -11.18 -7.89
C ILE A 35 2.04 -12.68 -8.18
N ASP A 36 1.56 -13.47 -7.24
CA ASP A 36 1.58 -14.92 -7.33
C ASP A 36 0.16 -15.42 -7.16
N LEU A 37 -0.47 -15.81 -8.27
CA LEU A 37 -1.87 -16.24 -8.23
C LEU A 37 -2.04 -17.63 -7.66
N LYS A 38 -0.97 -18.42 -7.64
CA LYS A 38 -1.01 -19.74 -7.01
C LYS A 38 -1.10 -19.61 -5.50
N HIS A 39 -0.30 -18.75 -4.91
CA HIS A 39 -0.29 -18.52 -3.47
C HIS A 39 -1.18 -17.36 -3.05
N LYS A 40 -1.69 -16.59 -4.03
CA LYS A 40 -2.58 -15.47 -3.82
C LYS A 40 -1.95 -14.39 -2.95
N THR A 41 -0.69 -14.08 -3.28
CA THR A 41 0.09 -13.09 -2.54
C THR A 41 0.66 -12.05 -3.50
N ALA A 42 1.03 -10.91 -2.95
CA ALA A 42 1.74 -9.88 -3.70
C ALA A 42 2.42 -8.93 -2.72
N ASP A 43 3.39 -8.19 -3.24
CA ASP A 43 4.02 -7.11 -2.50
C ASP A 43 3.45 -5.80 -3.02
N TRP A 44 3.33 -4.79 -2.15
CA TRP A 44 2.85 -3.50 -2.60
C TRP A 44 3.74 -2.38 -2.10
N ALA A 45 3.72 -1.28 -2.83
CA ALA A 45 4.44 -0.09 -2.47
C ALA A 45 3.74 1.11 -3.07
N PHE A 46 3.95 2.30 -2.50
CA PHE A 46 3.44 3.50 -3.10
C PHE A 46 4.36 4.67 -2.80
N TYR A 47 4.24 5.68 -3.65
CA TYR A 47 4.97 6.91 -3.51
C TYR A 47 4.02 8.08 -3.73
N LEU A 48 4.10 9.08 -2.88
CA LEU A 48 3.36 10.33 -3.04
C LEU A 48 4.33 11.48 -3.14
N SER A 49 4.02 12.44 -4.00
CA SER A 49 4.82 13.66 -4.09
C SER A 49 4.81 14.38 -2.74
N PRO A 50 5.87 15.12 -2.42
CA PRO A 50 5.93 15.84 -1.14
C PRO A 50 4.74 16.77 -0.93
N GLU A 51 4.23 17.39 -1.99
CA GLU A 51 3.13 18.35 -1.85
C GLU A 51 1.80 17.72 -1.50
N THR A 52 1.66 16.39 -1.70
CA THR A 52 0.42 15.70 -1.32
C THR A 52 0.53 14.96 0.00
N GLN A 53 1.72 14.84 0.54
CA GLN A 53 1.91 14.16 1.81
C GLN A 53 1.25 14.98 2.92
N GLY A 54 0.67 14.28 3.90
CA GLY A 54 0.00 14.93 5.01
C GLY A 54 -1.40 15.42 4.74
N LYS A 55 -1.96 15.12 3.56
CA LYS A 55 -3.31 15.56 3.19
C LYS A 55 -4.33 14.43 3.18
N GLY A 56 -3.98 13.30 3.79
CA GLY A 56 -4.91 12.18 3.85
C GLY A 56 -4.97 11.33 2.58
N VAL A 57 -4.20 11.67 1.56
CA VAL A 57 -4.22 10.96 0.28
C VAL A 57 -3.69 9.54 0.45
N GLY A 58 -2.64 9.37 1.27
CA GLY A 58 -2.06 8.05 1.49
C GLY A 58 -3.06 7.04 2.03
N GLY A 59 -3.91 7.46 2.97
CA GLY A 59 -4.92 6.58 3.52
C GLY A 59 -5.96 6.16 2.49
N ILE A 60 -6.38 7.11 1.64
CA ILE A 60 -7.34 6.81 0.58
C ILE A 60 -6.74 5.80 -0.40
N VAL A 61 -5.48 6.01 -0.77
CA VAL A 61 -4.79 5.12 -1.71
C VAL A 61 -4.66 3.72 -1.12
N GLU A 62 -4.26 3.63 0.14
CA GLU A 62 -4.12 2.33 0.79
C GLU A 62 -5.45 1.60 0.87
N PHE A 63 -6.52 2.30 1.24
CA PHE A 63 -7.86 1.71 1.28
C PHE A 63 -8.25 1.16 -0.09
N LYS A 64 -8.06 1.97 -1.14
CA LYS A 64 -8.44 1.55 -2.49
C LYS A 64 -7.62 0.36 -2.97
N LEU A 65 -6.33 0.35 -2.65
CA LEU A 65 -5.48 -0.77 -3.04
C LEU A 65 -5.91 -2.05 -2.34
N LEU A 66 -6.21 -1.98 -1.05
CA LEU A 66 -6.65 -3.17 -0.30
C LEU A 66 -7.99 -3.70 -0.82
N GLU A 67 -8.90 -2.79 -1.14
CA GLU A 67 -10.18 -3.20 -1.74
C GLU A 67 -9.97 -3.91 -3.07
N LEU A 68 -9.07 -3.39 -3.89
CA LEU A 68 -8.76 -4.00 -5.18
C LEU A 68 -8.08 -5.37 -4.99
N ALA A 69 -7.06 -5.42 -4.15
CA ALA A 69 -6.27 -6.63 -3.98
C ALA A 69 -7.08 -7.77 -3.38
N PHE A 70 -7.79 -7.51 -2.29
CA PHE A 70 -8.52 -8.56 -1.61
C PHE A 70 -9.92 -8.80 -2.17
N GLY A 71 -10.50 -7.78 -2.82
CA GLY A 71 -11.81 -7.92 -3.43
C GLY A 71 -11.72 -8.41 -4.85
N GLU A 72 -11.40 -7.51 -5.74
CA GLU A 72 -11.44 -7.81 -7.17
C GLU A 72 -10.41 -8.87 -7.58
N MET A 73 -9.20 -8.79 -7.06
CA MET A 73 -8.13 -9.71 -7.45
C MET A 73 -8.12 -11.02 -6.66
N GLY A 74 -8.83 -11.06 -5.54
CA GLY A 74 -8.93 -12.29 -4.75
C GLY A 74 -7.65 -12.72 -4.07
N LEU A 75 -6.72 -11.79 -3.84
CA LEU A 75 -5.50 -12.11 -3.09
C LEU A 75 -5.85 -12.42 -1.64
N GLU A 76 -4.95 -13.16 -0.98
CA GLU A 76 -5.16 -13.56 0.41
C GLU A 76 -4.13 -12.99 1.35
N LYS A 77 -3.02 -12.47 0.80
CA LYS A 77 -1.95 -11.89 1.61
C LYS A 77 -1.28 -10.76 0.85
N LEU A 78 -1.03 -9.65 1.54
CA LEU A 78 -0.27 -8.55 0.99
C LEU A 78 0.91 -8.24 1.90
N ASN A 79 2.06 -7.97 1.29
CA ASN A 79 3.29 -7.67 2.00
C ASN A 79 3.82 -6.30 1.60
N CYS A 80 4.52 -5.63 2.51
CA CYS A 80 5.22 -4.40 2.17
C CYS A 80 6.44 -4.23 3.06
N GLU A 81 7.33 -3.33 2.64
CA GLU A 81 8.54 -3.00 3.37
C GLU A 81 8.54 -1.51 3.68
N VAL A 82 8.95 -1.17 4.90
CA VAL A 82 8.98 0.22 5.33
C VAL A 82 10.29 0.46 6.09
N LEU A 83 10.98 1.54 5.76
CA LEU A 83 12.16 1.94 6.54
C LEU A 83 11.73 2.19 7.98
N VAL A 84 12.50 1.67 8.94
CA VAL A 84 12.14 1.85 10.35
C VAL A 84 12.20 3.32 10.76
N THR A 85 12.86 4.16 9.95
CA THR A 85 12.89 5.60 10.21
C THR A 85 11.59 6.29 9.83
N ASN A 86 10.61 5.55 9.31
CA ASN A 86 9.29 6.07 8.98
C ASN A 86 8.21 5.45 9.88
N PRO A 87 8.25 5.72 11.20
CA PRO A 87 7.31 5.09 12.11
C PRO A 87 5.85 5.47 11.86
N GLN A 88 5.62 6.65 11.27
CA GLN A 88 4.26 7.09 10.98
C GLN A 88 3.61 6.25 9.88
N VAL A 89 4.41 5.84 8.89
CA VAL A 89 3.93 4.98 7.82
C VAL A 89 3.63 3.59 8.36
N ILE A 90 4.49 3.08 9.23
CA ILE A 90 4.26 1.79 9.87
C ILE A 90 2.95 1.82 10.66
N LYS A 91 2.71 2.88 11.44
CA LYS A 91 1.48 3.01 12.21
C LYS A 91 0.25 3.07 11.31
N MET A 92 0.37 3.77 10.17
CA MET A 92 -0.75 3.84 9.25
C MET A 92 -1.10 2.46 8.71
N HIS A 93 -0.09 1.70 8.30
CA HIS A 93 -0.34 0.35 7.81
C HIS A 93 -0.97 -0.53 8.89
N GLU A 94 -0.52 -0.39 10.14
CA GLU A 94 -1.08 -1.17 11.23
C GLU A 94 -2.57 -0.88 11.43
N LYS A 95 -2.99 0.36 11.19
CA LYS A 95 -4.41 0.69 11.29
C LYS A 95 -5.24 -0.04 10.24
N PHE A 96 -4.64 -0.39 9.11
CA PHE A 96 -5.31 -1.15 8.06
C PHE A 96 -5.22 -2.66 8.27
N GLY A 97 -4.62 -3.09 9.38
CA GLY A 97 -4.56 -4.50 9.71
C GLY A 97 -3.20 -5.14 9.53
N PHE A 98 -2.23 -4.40 9.00
CA PHE A 98 -0.88 -4.96 8.81
C PHE A 98 -0.23 -5.26 10.15
N ARG A 99 0.61 -6.29 10.16
CA ARG A 99 1.38 -6.69 11.33
C ARG A 99 2.85 -6.78 10.97
N LEU A 100 3.70 -6.49 11.93
CA LEU A 100 5.13 -6.65 11.75
C LEU A 100 5.46 -8.13 11.69
N GLU A 101 6.18 -8.55 10.65
CA GLU A 101 6.56 -9.94 10.45
C GLU A 101 8.06 -10.17 10.59
N GLY A 102 8.83 -9.10 10.57
CA GLY A 102 10.26 -9.22 10.73
C GLY A 102 10.96 -7.92 10.43
N THR A 103 12.28 -7.97 10.54
CA THR A 103 13.11 -6.80 10.27
C THR A 103 14.34 -7.26 9.50
N ARG A 104 14.64 -6.59 8.39
CA ARG A 104 15.91 -6.78 7.70
C ARG A 104 16.87 -5.75 8.24
N ARG A 105 17.89 -6.23 8.94
CA ARG A 105 18.86 -5.32 9.59
C ARG A 105 19.82 -4.74 8.57
N ALA A 106 20.04 -3.42 8.64
CA ALA A 106 21.06 -2.72 7.86
C ALA A 106 20.90 -2.96 6.35
N ASN A 107 19.66 -3.06 5.88
CA ASN A 107 19.37 -3.50 4.52
C ASN A 107 19.43 -2.39 3.49
N ILE A 108 19.29 -1.14 3.91
CA ILE A 108 19.25 0.01 3.03
C ILE A 108 20.33 1.01 3.46
N LEU A 109 21.03 1.55 2.47
CA LEU A 109 21.99 2.64 2.73
C LEU A 109 21.29 3.96 2.40
N LYS A 110 21.10 4.78 3.41
CA LYS A 110 20.45 6.06 3.25
C LYS A 110 21.20 7.13 4.02
N ASP A 111 21.60 8.20 3.33
CA ASP A 111 22.35 9.30 3.93
C ASP A 111 23.64 8.82 4.58
N GLY A 112 24.31 7.87 3.93
CA GLY A 112 25.56 7.34 4.40
C GLY A 112 25.48 6.37 5.58
N LEU A 113 24.26 6.05 6.03
CA LEU A 113 24.06 5.14 7.16
C LEU A 113 23.20 3.95 6.76
N ARG A 114 23.54 2.79 7.33
CA ARG A 114 22.73 1.59 7.14
C ARG A 114 21.46 1.71 7.96
N ARG A 115 20.32 1.34 7.34
CA ARG A 115 19.01 1.43 7.98
C ARG A 115 18.32 0.10 7.93
N ASP A 116 17.56 -0.19 8.99
CA ASP A 116 16.75 -1.40 9.03
C ASP A 116 15.46 -1.19 8.26
N VAL A 117 14.90 -2.30 7.77
CA VAL A 117 13.64 -2.31 7.03
C VAL A 117 12.66 -3.20 7.76
N ALA A 118 11.48 -2.67 8.08
CA ALA A 118 10.41 -3.44 8.69
C ALA A 118 9.65 -4.19 7.60
N LEU A 119 9.37 -5.46 7.85
CA LEU A 119 8.57 -6.29 6.96
C LEU A 119 7.19 -6.41 7.56
N LEU A 120 6.17 -5.97 6.82
CA LEU A 120 4.80 -5.97 7.28
C LEU A 120 3.96 -6.83 6.35
N GLY A 121 2.90 -7.45 6.90
CA GLY A 121 1.99 -8.22 6.10
C GLY A 121 0.58 -8.14 6.64
N VAL A 122 -0.40 -8.31 5.77
CA VAL A 122 -1.80 -8.36 6.16
C VAL A 122 -2.49 -9.48 5.41
N GLN A 123 -3.27 -10.28 6.14
CA GLN A 123 -4.08 -11.33 5.55
C GLN A 123 -5.48 -10.79 5.24
N ALA A 124 -6.14 -11.43 4.29
CA ALA A 124 -7.46 -10.96 3.85
C ALA A 124 -8.44 -10.83 5.02
N HIS A 125 -8.45 -11.81 5.93
CA HIS A 125 -9.40 -11.75 7.06
C HIS A 125 -9.05 -10.62 8.03
N GLU A 126 -7.77 -10.29 8.16
CA GLU A 126 -7.36 -9.17 8.99
C GLU A 126 -7.81 -7.85 8.40
N TRP A 127 -7.73 -7.72 7.07
CA TRP A 127 -8.25 -6.55 6.39
C TRP A 127 -9.77 -6.44 6.56
N GLN A 128 -10.48 -7.55 6.46
CA GLN A 128 -11.93 -7.53 6.65
C GLN A 128 -12.31 -7.00 8.03
N GLU A 129 -11.56 -7.36 9.05
CA GLU A 129 -11.80 -6.86 10.40
C GLU A 129 -11.52 -5.37 10.51
N ALA A 130 -10.44 -4.90 9.87
CA ALA A 130 -10.05 -3.49 9.94
C ALA A 130 -10.92 -2.62 9.03
N ARG A 131 -11.45 -3.20 7.97
CA ARG A 131 -12.13 -2.49 6.90
C ARG A 131 -13.30 -1.62 7.37
N SER A 132 -14.06 -2.11 8.31
CA SER A 132 -15.25 -1.40 8.76
C SER A 132 -14.93 -0.02 9.33
N ARG A 133 -13.74 0.13 9.89
CA ARG A 133 -13.33 1.43 10.45
C ARG A 133 -13.13 2.48 9.37
N PHE A 134 -12.83 2.05 8.13
CA PHE A 134 -12.50 2.95 7.05
C PHE A 134 -13.63 3.10 6.03
N THR A 135 -14.58 2.18 6.02
CA THR A 135 -15.69 2.23 5.07
C THR A 135 -16.44 3.55 5.18
N ARG A 136 -16.62 4.02 6.39
CA ARG A 136 -17.32 5.27 6.65
C ARG A 136 -16.57 6.47 6.06
N LEU A 137 -15.25 6.41 6.08
CA LEU A 137 -14.41 7.52 5.60
C LEU A 137 -14.17 7.47 4.10
N TYR A 138 -13.91 6.27 3.56
CA TYR A 138 -13.43 6.13 2.19
C TYR A 138 -14.33 5.34 1.27
N GLY A 139 -15.29 4.61 1.81
CA GLY A 139 -16.06 3.67 1.03
C GLY A 139 -16.91 4.27 -0.07
N THR A 140 -17.22 5.55 0.02
CA THR A 140 -18.04 6.25 -0.96
C THR A 140 -17.22 7.13 -1.89
N GLN A 141 -15.91 7.10 -1.78
CA GLN A 141 -15.02 7.96 -2.57
C GLN A 141 -15.03 7.68 -4.08
#